data_5e13e75bd2c27aec9f1115c2856f4958
#
_entry.id   5e13e75bd2c27aec9f1115c2856f4958
#
_cell.length_a   1.000
_cell.length_b   1.000
_cell.length_c   1.000
_cell.angle_alpha   90.00
_cell.angle_beta   90.00
_cell.angle_gamma   90.00
#
_symmetry.space_group_name_H-M   'P 1'
#
loop_
_entity.id
_entity.type
_entity.pdbx_description
1 polymer ?
#
loop_
_entity_poly.entity_id
_entity_poly.type
_entity_poly.pdbx_seq_one_letter_code
_entity_poly.pdbx_strand_id
1 'polypeptide(L)'
;PKDSTLGITGFEDITKAEKIALGDPESVPVGQYSKEAFENLGMWDDVEAKTSFGTNVTEVLSWVAAGSADAGIVYLTDATTSDQFDQVKVIGYAPEGSVSKVIYPVGVVSASTKKDAAQKFVDYLGTDDALSFFAEYGFTANK
;
A
#
# COMPACT_ATOMS: atom_id res chain seq x y z
N PRO A 1 -7.89 -12.90 -2.35
CA PRO A 1 -7.85 -13.75 -3.56
C PRO A 1 -9.04 -13.46 -4.49
N LYS A 2 -8.83 -13.59 -5.81
CA LYS A 2 -9.85 -13.27 -6.82
C LYS A 2 -11.12 -14.10 -6.65
N ASP A 3 -10.96 -15.36 -6.32
CA ASP A 3 -12.05 -16.33 -6.21
C ASP A 3 -12.58 -16.47 -4.76
N SER A 4 -12.22 -15.55 -3.88
CA SER A 4 -12.72 -15.57 -2.49
C SER A 4 -14.24 -15.42 -2.43
N THR A 5 -14.89 -16.27 -1.65
CA THR A 5 -16.33 -16.28 -1.39
C THR A 5 -16.72 -15.82 0.02
N LEU A 6 -15.75 -15.24 0.78
CA LEU A 6 -15.95 -14.85 2.18
C LEU A 6 -16.86 -13.60 2.38
N GLY A 7 -17.34 -13.01 1.27
CA GLY A 7 -18.21 -11.84 1.36
C GLY A 7 -17.52 -10.58 1.92
N ILE A 8 -16.20 -10.48 1.75
CA ILE A 8 -15.42 -9.27 2.03
C ILE A 8 -15.64 -8.32 0.85
N THR A 9 -16.32 -7.21 1.07
CA THR A 9 -16.74 -6.27 0.03
C THR A 9 -16.19 -4.86 0.21
N GLY A 10 -15.45 -4.60 1.29
CA GLY A 10 -14.84 -3.32 1.61
C GLY A 10 -13.76 -3.46 2.67
N PHE A 11 -13.11 -2.34 2.97
CA PHE A 11 -11.99 -2.27 3.92
C PHE A 11 -12.37 -2.77 5.32
N GLU A 12 -13.51 -2.32 5.84
CA GLU A 12 -13.96 -2.66 7.20
C GLU A 12 -14.42 -4.12 7.33
N ASP A 13 -14.74 -4.76 6.20
CA ASP A 13 -15.12 -6.18 6.17
C ASP A 13 -13.94 -7.14 6.39
N ILE A 14 -12.70 -6.64 6.48
CA ILE A 14 -11.49 -7.48 6.61
C ILE A 14 -11.55 -8.40 7.82
N THR A 15 -12.28 -8.01 8.87
CA THR A 15 -12.49 -8.84 10.06
C THR A 15 -13.26 -10.13 9.80
N LYS A 16 -13.92 -10.28 8.63
CA LYS A 16 -14.54 -11.54 8.17
C LYS A 16 -13.51 -12.57 7.72
N ALA A 17 -12.28 -12.13 7.42
CA ALA A 17 -11.17 -13.03 7.11
C ALA A 17 -10.75 -13.82 8.35
N GLU A 18 -10.31 -15.06 8.15
CA GLU A 18 -9.68 -15.86 9.19
C GLU A 18 -8.16 -15.68 9.22
N LYS A 19 -7.58 -15.37 8.05
CA LYS A 19 -6.15 -15.13 7.85
C LYS A 19 -5.94 -13.82 7.10
N ILE A 20 -5.31 -12.87 7.77
CA ILE A 20 -4.99 -11.54 7.23
C ILE A 20 -3.49 -11.46 6.98
N ALA A 21 -3.08 -10.81 5.90
CA ALA A 21 -1.68 -10.49 5.62
C ALA A 21 -1.48 -8.97 5.66
N LEU A 22 -0.57 -8.51 6.49
CA LEU A 22 -0.15 -7.10 6.56
C LEU A 22 1.38 -7.02 6.52
N GLY A 23 1.92 -5.87 6.10
CA GLY A 23 3.32 -5.56 6.36
C GLY A 23 3.56 -5.41 7.86
N ASP A 24 4.75 -5.80 8.31
CA ASP A 24 5.13 -5.62 9.71
C ASP A 24 5.14 -4.11 10.07
N PRO A 25 4.30 -3.66 11.01
CA PRO A 25 4.21 -2.24 11.37
C PRO A 25 5.49 -1.66 11.99
N GLU A 26 6.41 -2.50 12.50
CA GLU A 26 7.68 -2.04 13.05
C GLU A 26 8.73 -1.74 11.95
N SER A 27 8.58 -2.29 10.74
CA SER A 27 9.62 -2.22 9.71
C SER A 27 9.13 -1.90 8.29
N VAL A 28 7.83 -2.08 8.01
CA VAL A 28 7.26 -1.91 6.67
C VAL A 28 6.30 -0.73 6.65
N PRO A 29 6.52 0.31 5.82
CA PRO A 29 5.67 1.52 5.83
C PRO A 29 4.18 1.25 5.60
N VAL A 30 3.80 0.36 4.67
CA VAL A 30 2.38 0.01 4.48
C VAL A 30 1.78 -0.68 5.71
N GLY A 31 2.59 -1.38 6.49
CA GLY A 31 2.18 -1.97 7.77
C GLY A 31 1.87 -0.90 8.81
N GLN A 32 2.70 0.15 8.90
CA GLN A 32 2.46 1.30 9.78
C GLN A 32 1.14 2.01 9.42
N TYR A 33 0.91 2.28 8.14
CA TYR A 33 -0.34 2.88 7.66
C TYR A 33 -1.55 1.96 7.90
N SER A 34 -1.40 0.65 7.74
CA SER A 34 -2.46 -0.32 8.01
C SER A 34 -2.84 -0.32 9.49
N LYS A 35 -1.85 -0.34 10.38
CA LYS A 35 -2.06 -0.25 11.82
C LYS A 35 -2.76 1.05 12.19
N GLU A 36 -2.26 2.19 11.71
CA GLU A 36 -2.88 3.51 11.93
C GLU A 36 -4.35 3.51 11.51
N ALA A 37 -4.66 3.00 10.31
CA ALA A 37 -6.03 2.95 9.82
C ALA A 37 -6.94 2.11 10.71
N PHE A 38 -6.50 0.91 11.11
CA PHE A 38 -7.30 0.03 11.94
C PHE A 38 -7.41 0.51 13.38
N GLU A 39 -6.39 1.16 13.94
CA GLU A 39 -6.46 1.81 15.25
C GLU A 39 -7.49 2.94 15.24
N ASN A 40 -7.46 3.82 14.22
CA ASN A 40 -8.42 4.92 14.07
C ASN A 40 -9.86 4.44 13.85
N LEU A 41 -10.05 3.25 13.29
CA LEU A 41 -11.36 2.60 13.12
C LEU A 41 -11.77 1.74 14.33
N GLY A 42 -10.90 1.58 15.34
CA GLY A 42 -11.16 0.73 16.50
C GLY A 42 -11.18 -0.76 16.18
N MET A 43 -10.47 -1.19 15.15
CA MET A 43 -10.48 -2.58 14.62
C MET A 43 -9.15 -3.31 14.81
N TRP A 44 -8.11 -2.63 15.32
CA TRP A 44 -6.75 -3.18 15.33
C TRP A 44 -6.64 -4.52 16.06
N ASP A 45 -7.18 -4.63 17.26
CA ASP A 45 -7.06 -5.85 18.08
C ASP A 45 -7.66 -7.08 17.37
N ASP A 46 -8.82 -6.91 16.71
CA ASP A 46 -9.50 -7.97 15.97
C ASP A 46 -8.71 -8.37 14.70
N VAL A 47 -8.09 -7.40 14.05
CA VAL A 47 -7.28 -7.60 12.84
C VAL A 47 -5.94 -8.24 13.20
N GLU A 48 -5.22 -7.68 14.20
CA GLU A 48 -3.91 -8.17 14.64
C GLU A 48 -3.96 -9.63 15.04
N ALA A 49 -5.00 -10.04 15.78
CA ALA A 49 -5.17 -11.42 16.25
C ALA A 49 -5.22 -12.47 15.11
N LYS A 50 -5.50 -12.05 13.88
CA LYS A 50 -5.60 -12.89 12.69
C LYS A 50 -4.51 -12.64 11.67
N THR A 51 -3.56 -11.74 11.97
CA THR A 51 -2.59 -11.23 11.01
C THR A 51 -1.28 -12.02 11.02
N SER A 52 -0.82 -12.36 9.83
CA SER A 52 0.57 -12.73 9.54
C SER A 52 1.29 -11.50 9.00
N PHE A 53 2.42 -11.14 9.62
CA PHE A 53 3.20 -9.97 9.24
C PHE A 53 4.29 -10.34 8.23
N GLY A 54 4.23 -9.70 7.06
CA GLY A 54 5.24 -9.82 6.00
C GLY A 54 6.34 -8.80 6.15
N THR A 55 7.52 -9.14 5.67
CA THR A 55 8.71 -8.28 5.70
C THR A 55 8.72 -7.21 4.61
N ASN A 56 7.81 -7.30 3.65
CA ASN A 56 7.62 -6.34 2.55
C ASN A 56 6.25 -6.51 1.89
N VAL A 57 5.87 -5.54 1.04
CA VAL A 57 4.58 -5.51 0.33
C VAL A 57 4.39 -6.69 -0.62
N THR A 58 5.46 -7.09 -1.32
CA THR A 58 5.43 -8.21 -2.29
C THR A 58 5.09 -9.52 -1.61
N GLU A 59 5.61 -9.76 -0.41
CA GLU A 59 5.32 -10.96 0.37
C GLU A 59 3.84 -11.01 0.77
N VAL A 60 3.29 -9.89 1.26
CA VAL A 60 1.86 -9.76 1.58
C VAL A 60 0.99 -10.07 0.37
N LEU A 61 1.29 -9.47 -0.78
CA LEU A 61 0.55 -9.69 -2.02
C LEU A 61 0.63 -11.17 -2.46
N SER A 62 1.81 -11.77 -2.36
CA SER A 62 2.02 -13.18 -2.74
C SER A 62 1.23 -14.14 -1.86
N TRP A 63 1.10 -13.89 -0.55
CA TRP A 63 0.28 -14.73 0.33
C TRP A 63 -1.20 -14.65 -0.02
N VAL A 64 -1.71 -13.47 -0.37
CA VAL A 64 -3.10 -13.31 -0.82
C VAL A 64 -3.31 -13.97 -2.18
N ALA A 65 -2.41 -13.74 -3.14
CA ALA A 65 -2.49 -14.34 -4.48
C ALA A 65 -2.47 -15.87 -4.44
N ALA A 66 -1.66 -16.46 -3.55
CA ALA A 66 -1.57 -17.90 -3.35
C ALA A 66 -2.73 -18.50 -2.50
N GLY A 67 -3.64 -17.66 -1.97
CA GLY A 67 -4.71 -18.11 -1.08
C GLY A 67 -4.22 -18.55 0.30
N SER A 68 -2.99 -18.20 0.69
CA SER A 68 -2.45 -18.46 2.04
C SER A 68 -3.00 -17.47 3.07
N ALA A 69 -3.43 -16.29 2.60
CA ALA A 69 -4.21 -15.32 3.34
C ALA A 69 -5.52 -15.01 2.60
N ASP A 70 -6.57 -14.73 3.36
CA ASP A 70 -7.91 -14.44 2.85
C ASP A 70 -8.04 -12.99 2.37
N ALA A 71 -7.27 -12.09 2.99
CA ALA A 71 -7.20 -10.67 2.65
C ALA A 71 -5.85 -10.09 3.07
N GLY A 72 -5.48 -8.95 2.49
CA GLY A 72 -4.28 -8.22 2.86
C GLY A 72 -4.34 -6.76 2.44
N ILE A 73 -3.47 -5.95 3.01
CA ILE A 73 -3.33 -4.53 2.67
C ILE A 73 -1.98 -4.30 1.97
N VAL A 74 -2.06 -3.70 0.80
CA VAL A 74 -0.91 -3.26 -0.01
C VAL A 74 -1.20 -1.89 -0.60
N TYR A 75 -0.20 -1.23 -1.18
CA TYR A 75 -0.50 -0.05 -1.99
C TYR A 75 -1.17 -0.48 -3.30
N LEU A 76 -2.07 0.35 -3.81
CA LEU A 76 -2.73 0.12 -5.09
C LEU A 76 -1.70 -0.07 -6.22
N THR A 77 -0.64 0.75 -6.20
CA THR A 77 0.45 0.67 -7.18
C THR A 77 1.13 -0.69 -7.19
N ASP A 78 1.40 -1.28 -6.02
CA ASP A 78 2.01 -2.62 -5.95
C ASP A 78 1.06 -3.70 -6.47
N ALA A 79 -0.23 -3.60 -6.14
CA ALA A 79 -1.22 -4.56 -6.63
C ALA A 79 -1.33 -4.50 -8.16
N THR A 80 -1.51 -3.30 -8.74
CA THR A 80 -1.80 -3.12 -10.16
C THR A 80 -0.61 -3.33 -11.08
N THR A 81 0.62 -3.18 -10.58
CA THR A 81 1.86 -3.42 -11.36
C THR A 81 2.42 -4.83 -11.19
N SER A 82 1.83 -5.63 -10.31
CA SER A 82 2.27 -7.01 -10.08
C SER A 82 1.81 -7.94 -11.19
N ASP A 83 2.65 -8.91 -11.54
CA ASP A 83 2.29 -10.05 -12.39
C ASP A 83 1.26 -11.00 -11.72
N GLN A 84 1.02 -10.84 -10.42
CA GLN A 84 0.01 -11.58 -9.65
C GLN A 84 -1.36 -10.86 -9.60
N PHE A 85 -1.52 -9.71 -10.25
CA PHE A 85 -2.76 -8.92 -10.19
C PHE A 85 -3.99 -9.72 -10.66
N ASP A 86 -3.82 -10.62 -11.62
CA ASP A 86 -4.89 -11.49 -12.09
C ASP A 86 -5.37 -12.54 -11.06
N GLN A 87 -4.62 -12.74 -9.98
CA GLN A 87 -4.92 -13.71 -8.91
C GLN A 87 -5.61 -13.05 -7.71
N VAL A 88 -5.66 -11.74 -7.68
CA VAL A 88 -6.26 -10.95 -6.60
C VAL A 88 -7.36 -10.03 -7.13
N LYS A 89 -8.15 -9.46 -6.23
CA LYS A 89 -9.08 -8.36 -6.54
C LYS A 89 -8.95 -7.27 -5.50
N VAL A 90 -8.94 -6.02 -5.94
CA VAL A 90 -9.05 -4.86 -5.07
C VAL A 90 -10.53 -4.71 -4.66
N ILE A 91 -10.80 -4.76 -3.36
CA ILE A 91 -12.16 -4.75 -2.81
C ILE A 91 -12.52 -3.44 -2.10
N GLY A 92 -11.54 -2.58 -1.84
CA GLY A 92 -11.76 -1.30 -1.19
C GLY A 92 -10.45 -0.59 -0.86
N TYR A 93 -10.60 0.59 -0.32
CA TYR A 93 -9.50 1.45 0.13
C TYR A 93 -9.72 1.81 1.59
N ALA A 94 -8.64 2.17 2.29
CA ALA A 94 -8.74 2.75 3.62
C ALA A 94 -9.69 3.96 3.59
N PRO A 95 -10.66 4.06 4.51
CA PRO A 95 -11.59 5.17 4.55
C PRO A 95 -10.87 6.52 4.68
N GLU A 96 -11.44 7.56 4.09
CA GLU A 96 -10.88 8.91 4.19
C GLU A 96 -10.76 9.34 5.66
N GLY A 97 -9.60 9.85 6.04
CA GLY A 97 -9.30 10.26 7.41
C GLY A 97 -8.93 9.12 8.37
N SER A 98 -8.98 7.86 7.94
CA SER A 98 -8.53 6.72 8.78
C SER A 98 -7.01 6.57 8.82
N VAL A 99 -6.31 7.16 7.87
CA VAL A 99 -4.85 7.08 7.76
C VAL A 99 -4.27 8.42 7.35
N SER A 100 -3.08 8.73 7.82
CA SER A 100 -2.33 9.90 7.39
C SER A 100 -1.99 9.81 5.89
N LYS A 101 -1.79 10.98 5.26
CA LYS A 101 -1.54 11.02 3.82
C LYS A 101 -0.24 10.27 3.47
N VAL A 102 -0.35 9.27 2.61
CA VAL A 102 0.81 8.52 2.09
C VAL A 102 1.56 9.39 1.10
N ILE A 103 2.80 9.78 1.44
CA ILE A 103 3.62 10.70 0.65
C ILE A 103 4.95 10.02 0.30
N TYR A 104 5.34 10.11 -0.96
CA TYR A 104 6.66 9.72 -1.47
C TYR A 104 7.49 10.97 -1.73
N PRO A 105 8.33 11.41 -0.78
CA PRO A 105 9.16 12.60 -0.97
C PRO A 105 10.36 12.31 -1.85
N VAL A 106 10.78 13.31 -2.62
CA VAL A 106 12.03 13.31 -3.36
C VAL A 106 12.92 14.45 -2.88
N GLY A 107 14.23 14.23 -2.82
CA GLY A 107 15.17 15.26 -2.41
C GLY A 107 16.58 15.01 -2.94
N VAL A 108 17.40 16.08 -2.94
CA VAL A 108 18.81 16.02 -3.33
C VAL A 108 19.66 15.67 -2.11
N VAL A 109 20.47 14.63 -2.22
CA VAL A 109 21.41 14.22 -1.15
C VAL A 109 22.42 15.35 -0.87
N SER A 110 22.50 15.79 0.39
CA SER A 110 23.34 16.93 0.80
C SER A 110 24.84 16.76 0.49
N ALA A 111 25.35 15.53 0.56
CA ALA A 111 26.74 15.19 0.25
C ALA A 111 27.01 14.96 -1.26
N SER A 112 26.00 15.09 -2.15
CA SER A 112 26.19 14.88 -3.58
C SER A 112 27.13 15.91 -4.18
N THR A 113 28.04 15.47 -5.05
CA THR A 113 28.89 16.34 -5.88
C THR A 113 28.19 16.75 -7.19
N LYS A 114 26.97 16.28 -7.44
CA LYS A 114 26.16 16.52 -8.65
C LYS A 114 24.83 17.22 -8.32
N LYS A 115 24.83 18.12 -7.33
CA LYS A 115 23.61 18.75 -6.82
C LYS A 115 22.79 19.45 -7.91
N ASP A 116 23.46 20.21 -8.80
CA ASP A 116 22.76 20.94 -9.86
C ASP A 116 22.04 20.01 -10.84
N ALA A 117 22.68 18.89 -11.19
CA ALA A 117 22.06 17.89 -12.05
C ALA A 117 20.90 17.18 -11.35
N ALA A 118 21.08 16.83 -10.07
CA ALA A 118 20.04 16.21 -9.26
C ALA A 118 18.84 17.15 -9.07
N GLN A 119 19.09 18.45 -8.82
CA GLN A 119 18.02 19.43 -8.68
C GLN A 119 17.20 19.58 -9.97
N LYS A 120 17.86 19.63 -11.14
CA LYS A 120 17.14 19.65 -12.43
C LYS A 120 16.24 18.44 -12.61
N PHE A 121 16.65 17.27 -12.12
CA PHE A 121 15.80 16.07 -12.16
C PHE A 121 14.61 16.19 -11.20
N VAL A 122 14.83 16.68 -9.98
CA VAL A 122 13.75 16.95 -9.02
C VAL A 122 12.76 17.96 -9.60
N ASP A 123 13.25 19.03 -10.21
CA ASP A 123 12.42 20.05 -10.86
C ASP A 123 11.59 19.46 -12.02
N TYR A 124 12.20 18.56 -12.82
CA TYR A 124 11.52 17.85 -13.90
C TYR A 124 10.38 16.96 -13.36
N LEU A 125 10.59 16.26 -12.24
CA LEU A 125 9.54 15.41 -11.63
C LEU A 125 8.28 16.20 -11.24
N GLY A 126 8.39 17.54 -11.05
CA GLY A 126 7.25 18.42 -10.78
C GLY A 126 6.53 18.94 -12.02
N THR A 127 6.98 18.61 -13.22
CA THR A 127 6.33 19.04 -14.49
C THR A 127 5.09 18.19 -14.80
N ASP A 128 4.16 18.76 -15.58
CA ASP A 128 2.95 18.04 -16.00
C ASP A 128 3.30 16.78 -16.83
N ASP A 129 4.38 16.84 -17.60
CA ASP A 129 4.87 15.69 -18.37
C ASP A 129 5.27 14.52 -17.45
N ALA A 130 6.12 14.78 -16.45
CA ALA A 130 6.50 13.74 -15.48
C ALA A 130 5.33 13.27 -14.62
N LEU A 131 4.46 14.18 -14.20
CA LEU A 131 3.28 13.83 -13.40
C LEU A 131 2.30 12.94 -14.16
N SER A 132 2.22 13.05 -15.50
CA SER A 132 1.39 12.17 -16.31
C SER A 132 1.84 10.70 -16.22
N PHE A 133 3.15 10.44 -16.19
CA PHE A 133 3.68 9.08 -16.01
C PHE A 133 3.31 8.52 -14.63
N PHE A 134 3.43 9.33 -13.57
CA PHE A 134 3.02 8.87 -12.23
C PHE A 134 1.52 8.54 -12.17
N ALA A 135 0.68 9.36 -12.84
CA ALA A 135 -0.76 9.15 -12.87
C ALA A 135 -1.16 7.82 -13.53
N GLU A 136 -0.43 7.37 -14.57
CA GLU A 136 -0.64 6.07 -15.22
C GLU A 136 -0.50 4.89 -14.25
N TYR A 137 0.32 5.06 -13.19
CA TYR A 137 0.53 4.05 -12.15
C TYR A 137 -0.28 4.29 -10.87
N GLY A 138 -1.26 5.21 -10.91
CA GLY A 138 -2.18 5.48 -9.81
C GLY A 138 -1.65 6.45 -8.74
N PHE A 139 -0.52 7.12 -8.96
CA PHE A 139 -0.05 8.19 -8.08
C PHE A 139 -0.78 9.50 -8.35
N THR A 140 -0.91 10.32 -7.31
CA THR A 140 -1.44 11.69 -7.39
C THR A 140 -0.36 12.70 -7.00
N ALA A 141 -0.33 13.85 -7.68
CA ALA A 141 0.59 14.93 -7.31
C ALA A 141 0.25 15.48 -5.93
N ASN A 142 1.24 15.57 -5.06
CA ASN A 142 1.10 16.24 -3.77
C ASN A 142 1.44 17.72 -3.96
N LYS A 143 0.41 18.54 -4.21
CA LYS A 143 0.52 19.99 -4.38
C LYS A 143 0.26 20.71 -3.07
#